data_a9ea25da9b4f7bdd0a73017bfac3df34
#
_entry.id   a9ea25da9b4f7bdd0a73017bfac3df34
#
_cell.length_a   1.000
_cell.length_b   1.000
_cell.length_c   1.000
_cell.angle_alpha   90.00
_cell.angle_beta   90.00
_cell.angle_gamma   90.00
#
_symmetry.space_group_name_H-M   'P 1'
#
loop_
_entity.id
_entity.type
_entity.pdbx_description
1 polymer ?
#
loop_
_entity_poly.entity_id
_entity_poly.type
_entity_poly.pdbx_seq_one_letter_code
_entity_poly.pdbx_strand_id
1 'polypeptide(L)'
;MRASVFDVLRAEGLNRLRIHYDWRQDAFSLYAAREWDADTPFRSYNAAFTALTLTPSEGRYLSDAEATAAFDRHGMRPHLERIKELMRKGRHILLDCYYHERLDIRFVNHIHSDRRGVNNRRSSLVMGGIRRHEPDEAEIDVFIDGMNLGRGMTFKNVAAGLPMGGCKTTVQMKPVDLEDLDQVGFLAFATDRTRNTAGPDMGFPPELADVVNEHFSLHFVGGPKGPLGPTGTPTAHGVHMAARQGVRFLWGSESLAGKTIAVQGLGAVGSPLASAYLAEGARLIVCDRDAATIERFVTAHQGALVRVVSPDEILGIEAEILSPAAGGGILTEENIPTLRFKLIMGGANNVLRASSQEEEITLAALLAERGILYQIDWWHNIAGVMAGYEEYVLQREADLDRLLEKVGRRCADSTWENLNEARREQITPTERAYRVAEREVYGEQEPTR
;
A
#
# COMPACT_ATOMS: atom_id res chain seq x y z
N MET A 1 -14.19 23.35 15.95
CA MET A 1 -13.49 23.03 14.69
C MET A 1 -12.65 21.78 14.95
N ARG A 2 -12.59 20.85 14.01
CA ARG A 2 -11.68 19.71 14.11
C ARG A 2 -10.25 20.25 13.95
N ALA A 3 -9.30 19.77 14.75
CA ALA A 3 -7.94 20.23 14.71
C ALA A 3 -7.25 19.79 13.41
N SER A 4 -6.56 20.71 12.71
CA SER A 4 -5.87 20.43 11.46
C SER A 4 -4.57 21.23 11.34
N VAL A 5 -3.48 20.59 10.93
CA VAL A 5 -2.21 21.30 10.63
C VAL A 5 -2.39 22.30 9.49
N PHE A 6 -3.32 22.04 8.58
CA PHE A 6 -3.61 22.93 7.44
C PHE A 6 -4.28 24.24 7.86
N ASP A 7 -5.00 24.26 8.99
CA ASP A 7 -5.55 25.51 9.56
C ASP A 7 -4.42 26.42 10.06
N VAL A 8 -3.38 25.83 10.64
CA VAL A 8 -2.18 26.60 11.05
C VAL A 8 -1.45 27.14 9.82
N LEU A 9 -1.25 26.33 8.78
CA LEU A 9 -0.62 26.76 7.54
C LEU A 9 -1.37 27.93 6.91
N ARG A 10 -2.69 27.82 6.77
CA ARG A 10 -3.54 28.88 6.23
C ARG A 10 -3.46 30.16 7.05
N ALA A 11 -3.53 30.06 8.37
CA ALA A 11 -3.48 31.23 9.28
C ALA A 11 -2.11 31.94 9.22
N GLU A 12 -1.04 31.22 8.97
CA GLU A 12 0.33 31.76 8.84
C GLU A 12 0.68 32.15 7.39
N GLY A 13 -0.22 31.97 6.42
CA GLY A 13 0.04 32.23 5.00
C GLY A 13 1.07 31.30 4.38
N LEU A 14 1.12 30.04 4.86
CA LEU A 14 2.03 29.00 4.42
C LEU A 14 1.25 27.90 3.67
N ASN A 15 1.95 27.08 2.89
CA ASN A 15 1.35 26.02 2.11
C ASN A 15 2.09 24.68 2.17
N ARG A 16 3.19 24.61 2.90
CA ARG A 16 3.93 23.37 3.15
C ARG A 16 4.35 23.25 4.61
N LEU A 17 4.23 22.02 5.15
CA LEU A 17 4.78 21.63 6.44
C LEU A 17 5.50 20.29 6.29
N ARG A 18 6.71 20.22 6.83
CA ARG A 18 7.42 18.95 6.99
C ARG A 18 7.65 18.68 8.46
N ILE A 19 7.29 17.45 8.88
CA ILE A 19 7.61 16.94 10.20
C ILE A 19 8.55 15.76 10.00
N HIS A 20 9.83 15.97 10.30
CA HIS A 20 10.86 14.94 10.19
C HIS A 20 11.11 14.31 11.55
N TYR A 21 11.28 13.00 11.59
CA TYR A 21 11.62 12.23 12.79
C TYR A 21 12.85 11.35 12.55
N ASP A 22 13.89 11.61 13.32
CA ASP A 22 15.02 10.69 13.44
C ASP A 22 14.77 9.72 14.59
N TRP A 23 14.30 8.52 14.26
CA TRP A 23 13.97 7.51 15.27
C TRP A 23 15.20 6.95 16.01
N ARG A 24 16.41 7.12 15.46
CA ARG A 24 17.66 6.70 16.15
C ARG A 24 18.04 7.65 17.27
N GLN A 25 17.72 8.93 17.13
CA GLN A 25 18.02 9.97 18.10
C GLN A 25 16.78 10.40 18.92
N ASP A 26 15.63 9.83 18.62
CA ASP A 26 14.31 10.28 19.10
C ASP A 26 14.12 11.81 18.96
N ALA A 27 14.49 12.36 17.81
CA ALA A 27 14.50 13.79 17.56
C ALA A 27 13.55 14.19 16.43
N PHE A 28 12.75 15.22 16.68
CA PHE A 28 11.89 15.83 15.67
C PHE A 28 12.47 17.15 15.19
N SER A 29 12.21 17.45 13.90
CA SER A 29 12.41 18.79 13.36
C SER A 29 11.27 19.16 12.42
N LEU A 30 10.87 20.43 12.49
CA LEU A 30 9.82 20.99 11.67
C LEU A 30 10.40 21.98 10.67
N TYR A 31 9.76 22.05 9.52
CA TYR A 31 9.97 23.06 8.51
C TYR A 31 8.62 23.45 7.94
N ALA A 32 8.32 24.74 7.87
CA ALA A 32 7.12 25.21 7.20
C ALA A 32 7.44 26.36 6.24
N ALA A 33 6.76 26.43 5.09
CA ALA A 33 7.08 27.39 4.06
C ALA A 33 5.86 27.81 3.24
N ARG A 34 5.96 28.98 2.61
CA ARG A 34 5.20 29.36 1.43
C ARG A 34 6.07 29.10 0.20
N GLU A 35 5.72 28.08 -0.58
CA GLU A 35 6.49 27.65 -1.75
C GLU A 35 5.85 28.03 -3.08
N TRP A 36 4.57 28.46 -3.09
CA TRP A 36 3.85 28.94 -4.27
C TRP A 36 2.80 29.99 -3.88
N ASP A 37 2.35 30.77 -4.86
CA ASP A 37 1.27 31.74 -4.70
C ASP A 37 -0.09 31.08 -4.95
N ALA A 38 -1.17 31.65 -4.40
CA ALA A 38 -2.51 31.08 -4.49
C ALA A 38 -3.04 30.94 -5.93
N ASP A 39 -2.55 31.78 -6.85
CA ASP A 39 -2.89 31.80 -8.27
C ASP A 39 -1.89 31.05 -9.16
N THR A 40 -0.89 30.37 -8.57
CA THR A 40 0.07 29.58 -9.33
C THR A 40 -0.66 28.58 -10.25
N PRO A 41 -0.43 28.64 -11.58
CA PRO A 41 -1.11 27.79 -12.54
C PRO A 41 -0.43 26.41 -12.62
N PHE A 42 -0.85 25.46 -11.80
CA PHE A 42 -0.25 24.12 -11.77
C PHE A 42 -0.44 23.35 -13.08
N ARG A 43 -1.40 23.74 -13.93
CA ARG A 43 -1.49 23.22 -15.31
C ARG A 43 -0.23 23.44 -16.16
N SER A 44 0.62 24.38 -15.79
CA SER A 44 1.90 24.64 -16.45
C SER A 44 3.08 23.93 -15.77
N TYR A 45 2.82 23.13 -14.73
CA TYR A 45 3.85 22.32 -14.10
C TYR A 45 4.45 21.34 -15.10
N ASN A 46 5.76 21.22 -15.08
CA ASN A 46 6.48 20.17 -15.79
C ASN A 46 7.69 19.78 -14.95
N ALA A 47 7.88 18.51 -14.69
CA ALA A 47 8.95 17.97 -13.85
C ALA A 47 10.35 18.43 -14.29
N ALA A 48 10.57 18.62 -15.59
CA ALA A 48 11.85 19.09 -16.14
C ALA A 48 12.15 20.58 -15.86
N PHE A 49 11.13 21.38 -15.53
CA PHE A 49 11.25 22.85 -15.40
C PHE A 49 10.75 23.41 -14.07
N THR A 50 10.55 22.58 -13.05
CA THR A 50 9.90 22.92 -11.77
C THR A 50 10.43 24.19 -11.12
N ALA A 51 11.74 24.43 -11.16
CA ALA A 51 12.38 25.52 -10.42
C ALA A 51 12.03 26.93 -10.93
N LEU A 52 11.59 27.07 -12.17
CA LEU A 52 11.39 28.36 -12.81
C LEU A 52 9.94 28.88 -12.76
N THR A 53 8.97 27.96 -12.65
CA THR A 53 7.54 28.30 -12.83
C THR A 53 6.75 28.40 -11.53
N LEU A 54 7.29 27.91 -10.42
CA LEU A 54 6.58 27.80 -9.15
C LEU A 54 7.21 28.57 -7.99
N THR A 55 8.15 29.49 -8.28
CA THR A 55 8.74 30.37 -7.25
C THR A 55 7.69 31.39 -6.78
N PRO A 56 7.37 31.47 -5.48
CA PRO A 56 6.43 32.45 -4.97
C PRO A 56 6.95 33.87 -5.12
N SER A 57 6.04 34.83 -5.28
CA SER A 57 6.37 36.27 -5.34
C SER A 57 7.02 36.74 -4.04
N GLU A 58 6.59 36.18 -2.90
CA GLU A 58 7.16 36.37 -1.58
C GLU A 58 7.38 35.03 -0.90
N GLY A 59 8.65 34.60 -0.84
CA GLY A 59 9.02 33.39 -0.10
C GLY A 59 8.99 33.64 1.41
N ARG A 60 8.39 32.72 2.15
CA ARG A 60 8.42 32.70 3.61
C ARG A 60 8.73 31.29 4.09
N TYR A 61 9.57 31.17 5.08
CA TYR A 61 9.78 29.91 5.76
C TYR A 61 9.90 30.11 7.26
N LEU A 62 9.53 29.08 8.00
CA LEU A 62 9.68 29.01 9.44
C LEU A 62 10.64 27.86 9.78
N SER A 63 11.63 28.18 10.61
CA SER A 63 12.50 27.20 11.24
C SER A 63 11.73 26.32 12.22
N ASP A 64 12.36 25.28 12.76
CA ASP A 64 11.75 24.37 13.74
C ASP A 64 11.13 25.11 14.93
N ALA A 65 11.87 26.03 15.53
CA ALA A 65 11.39 26.82 16.68
C ALA A 65 10.20 27.73 16.30
N GLU A 66 10.27 28.39 15.14
CA GLU A 66 9.21 29.29 14.66
C GLU A 66 7.95 28.53 14.27
N ALA A 67 8.10 27.38 13.58
CA ALA A 67 6.98 26.50 13.24
C ALA A 67 6.31 25.97 14.51
N THR A 68 7.08 25.50 15.48
CA THR A 68 6.57 25.06 16.77
C THR A 68 5.81 26.18 17.49
N ALA A 69 6.37 27.41 17.52
CA ALA A 69 5.69 28.56 18.11
C ALA A 69 4.40 28.95 17.38
N ALA A 70 4.33 28.73 16.05
CA ALA A 70 3.08 28.92 15.30
C ALA A 70 1.98 27.98 15.79
N PHE A 71 2.27 26.70 15.98
CA PHE A 71 1.31 25.75 16.56
C PHE A 71 0.87 26.16 17.98
N ASP A 72 1.78 26.70 18.80
CA ASP A 72 1.44 27.20 20.15
C ASP A 72 0.48 28.41 20.05
N ARG A 73 0.77 29.39 19.19
CA ARG A 73 -0.11 30.59 18.99
C ARG A 73 -1.52 30.22 18.58
N HIS A 74 -1.69 29.19 17.80
CA HIS A 74 -2.99 28.73 17.32
C HIS A 74 -3.64 27.66 18.24
N GLY A 75 -3.05 27.36 19.40
CA GLY A 75 -3.57 26.36 20.34
C GLY A 75 -3.53 24.92 19.81
N MET A 76 -2.70 24.66 18.80
CA MET A 76 -2.61 23.40 18.07
C MET A 76 -1.46 22.50 18.54
N ARG A 77 -0.74 22.88 19.59
CA ARG A 77 0.36 22.08 20.13
C ARG A 77 -0.06 20.66 20.51
N PRO A 78 -1.20 20.42 21.20
CA PRO A 78 -1.61 19.05 21.52
C PRO A 78 -1.84 18.18 20.29
N HIS A 79 -2.36 18.75 19.21
CA HIS A 79 -2.56 18.03 17.95
C HIS A 79 -1.22 17.68 17.27
N LEU A 80 -0.27 18.60 17.23
CA LEU A 80 1.08 18.36 16.73
C LEU A 80 1.79 17.25 17.54
N GLU A 81 1.71 17.28 18.87
CA GLU A 81 2.32 16.24 19.71
C GLU A 81 1.65 14.88 19.51
N ARG A 82 0.33 14.84 19.27
CA ARG A 82 -0.36 13.59 18.89
C ARG A 82 0.16 13.01 17.59
N ILE A 83 0.41 13.84 16.58
CA ILE A 83 1.01 13.41 15.30
C ILE A 83 2.42 12.87 15.53
N LYS A 84 3.26 13.60 16.31
CA LYS A 84 4.61 13.14 16.66
C LYS A 84 4.60 11.79 17.39
N GLU A 85 3.66 11.58 18.30
CA GLU A 85 3.49 10.31 19.01
C GLU A 85 3.19 9.15 18.03
N LEU A 86 2.30 9.36 17.04
CA LEU A 86 2.00 8.37 16.02
C LEU A 86 3.24 8.08 15.16
N MET A 87 3.97 9.10 14.74
CA MET A 87 5.22 8.93 14.00
C MET A 87 6.27 8.14 14.79
N ARG A 88 6.42 8.45 16.08
CA ARG A 88 7.33 7.73 16.98
C ARG A 88 6.95 6.26 17.11
N LYS A 89 5.68 5.99 17.39
CA LYS A 89 5.15 4.61 17.52
C LYS A 89 5.38 3.77 16.26
N GLY A 90 5.16 4.35 15.09
CA GLY A 90 5.32 3.67 13.80
C GLY A 90 6.71 3.83 13.17
N ARG A 91 7.65 4.56 13.79
CA ARG A 91 8.98 4.91 13.26
C ARG A 91 8.93 5.58 11.87
N HIS A 92 7.91 6.39 11.63
CA HIS A 92 7.78 7.15 10.38
C HIS A 92 8.80 8.28 10.33
N ILE A 93 9.57 8.37 9.26
CA ILE A 93 10.67 9.33 9.18
C ILE A 93 10.23 10.71 8.73
N LEU A 94 9.12 10.83 7.99
CA LEU A 94 8.70 12.12 7.43
C LEU A 94 7.20 12.15 7.13
N LEU A 95 6.55 13.24 7.54
CA LEU A 95 5.29 13.70 6.96
C LEU A 95 5.56 14.96 6.15
N ASP A 96 5.22 14.94 4.87
CA ASP A 96 5.37 16.07 3.96
C ASP A 96 3.98 16.52 3.51
N CYS A 97 3.49 17.61 4.12
CA CYS A 97 2.14 18.14 3.98
C CYS A 97 2.13 19.32 3.01
N TYR A 98 1.20 19.33 2.07
CA TYR A 98 0.99 20.37 1.08
C TYR A 98 -0.47 20.83 1.12
N TYR A 99 -0.70 22.13 1.11
CA TYR A 99 -2.04 22.72 1.14
C TYR A 99 -2.23 23.68 -0.03
N HIS A 100 -3.26 23.43 -0.83
CA HIS A 100 -3.68 24.33 -1.90
C HIS A 100 -5.05 24.91 -1.58
N GLU A 101 -5.07 26.19 -1.14
CA GLU A 101 -6.29 26.82 -0.64
C GLU A 101 -7.39 26.94 -1.72
N ARG A 102 -7.07 27.45 -2.92
CA ARG A 102 -8.02 27.65 -4.01
C ARG A 102 -8.66 26.35 -4.50
N LEU A 103 -7.88 25.27 -4.56
CA LEU A 103 -8.35 23.93 -4.98
C LEU A 103 -8.93 23.12 -3.82
N ASP A 104 -8.82 23.61 -2.58
CA ASP A 104 -9.17 22.89 -1.33
C ASP A 104 -8.58 21.49 -1.28
N ILE A 105 -7.29 21.38 -1.57
CA ILE A 105 -6.54 20.13 -1.56
C ILE A 105 -5.57 20.10 -0.38
N ARG A 106 -5.70 19.07 0.47
CA ARG A 106 -4.76 18.76 1.54
C ARG A 106 -4.07 17.45 1.21
N PHE A 107 -2.82 17.54 0.84
CA PHE A 107 -1.99 16.41 0.39
C PHE A 107 -0.95 16.10 1.46
N VAL A 108 -0.81 14.84 1.84
CA VAL A 108 0.21 14.39 2.80
C VAL A 108 0.90 13.14 2.29
N ASN A 109 2.23 13.19 2.15
CA ASN A 109 2.99 11.98 1.93
C ASN A 109 3.56 11.46 3.26
N HIS A 110 3.13 10.29 3.66
CA HIS A 110 3.51 9.59 4.89
C HIS A 110 4.68 8.65 4.57
N ILE A 111 5.91 9.14 4.71
CA ILE A 111 7.11 8.34 4.44
C ILE A 111 7.50 7.58 5.70
N HIS A 112 7.35 6.24 5.62
CA HIS A 112 7.77 5.36 6.71
C HIS A 112 9.28 5.17 6.70
N SER A 113 9.87 4.83 5.57
CA SER A 113 11.31 4.63 5.42
C SER A 113 11.76 4.99 4.01
N ASP A 114 12.90 5.65 3.89
CA ASP A 114 13.59 5.85 2.61
C ASP A 114 14.72 4.83 2.40
N ARG A 115 14.92 3.93 3.35
CA ARG A 115 15.95 2.89 3.37
C ARG A 115 17.39 3.42 3.20
N ARG A 116 17.60 4.73 3.42
CA ARG A 116 18.96 5.28 3.46
C ARG A 116 19.70 4.78 4.69
N GLY A 117 20.95 4.46 4.51
CA GLY A 117 21.83 3.98 5.60
C GLY A 117 21.63 2.51 5.98
N VAL A 118 20.66 1.81 5.41
CA VAL A 118 20.55 0.36 5.52
C VAL A 118 21.28 -0.29 4.34
N ASN A 119 22.22 -1.19 4.61
CA ASN A 119 23.03 -1.88 3.60
C ASN A 119 23.74 -0.95 2.59
N ASN A 120 24.15 0.27 3.00
CA ASN A 120 24.75 1.30 2.16
C ASN A 120 23.93 1.71 0.92
N ARG A 121 22.63 1.46 0.91
CA ARG A 121 21.75 1.88 -0.18
C ARG A 121 21.53 3.38 -0.14
N ARG A 122 21.79 4.05 -1.26
CA ARG A 122 21.68 5.51 -1.39
C ARG A 122 20.34 5.96 -2.00
N SER A 123 19.38 5.07 -2.17
CA SER A 123 18.10 5.42 -2.75
C SER A 123 17.33 6.34 -1.79
N SER A 124 16.92 7.50 -2.28
CA SER A 124 15.97 8.38 -1.59
C SER A 124 14.57 8.29 -2.20
N LEU A 125 14.38 7.38 -3.14
CA LEU A 125 13.07 7.14 -3.77
C LEU A 125 12.22 6.29 -2.84
N VAL A 126 10.95 6.67 -2.76
CA VAL A 126 9.92 5.94 -2.05
C VAL A 126 8.81 5.53 -3.01
N MET A 127 8.09 4.47 -2.67
CA MET A 127 6.97 4.01 -3.47
C MET A 127 5.75 3.85 -2.58
N GLY A 128 4.63 4.40 -3.05
CA GLY A 128 3.33 4.24 -2.39
C GLY A 128 2.22 4.90 -3.19
N GLY A 129 1.04 4.28 -3.19
CA GLY A 129 -0.11 4.80 -3.92
C GLY A 129 -0.67 6.11 -3.34
N ILE A 130 -1.43 6.82 -4.14
CA ILE A 130 -2.18 8.01 -3.76
C ILE A 130 -3.63 7.64 -3.48
N ARG A 131 -4.12 7.94 -2.27
CA ARG A 131 -5.46 7.63 -1.78
C ARG A 131 -6.24 8.89 -1.47
N ARG A 132 -7.49 8.97 -1.94
CA ARG A 132 -8.38 10.08 -1.64
C ARG A 132 -9.20 9.79 -0.38
N HIS A 133 -9.35 10.81 0.42
CA HIS A 133 -10.25 10.91 1.57
C HIS A 133 -11.24 12.04 1.37
N GLU A 134 -12.40 11.98 2.03
CA GLU A 134 -13.36 13.05 1.97
C GLU A 134 -12.81 14.32 2.70
N PRO A 135 -13.18 15.54 2.23
CA PRO A 135 -12.63 16.77 2.80
C PRO A 135 -12.96 16.96 4.30
N ASP A 136 -14.02 16.34 4.79
CA ASP A 136 -14.52 16.47 6.16
C ASP A 136 -14.11 15.31 7.08
N GLU A 137 -13.35 14.34 6.61
CA GLU A 137 -12.78 13.31 7.48
C GLU A 137 -11.84 13.92 8.53
N ALA A 138 -11.78 13.31 9.71
CA ALA A 138 -10.88 13.81 10.75
C ALA A 138 -9.41 13.60 10.33
N GLU A 139 -8.63 14.67 10.33
CA GLU A 139 -7.22 14.63 9.88
C GLU A 139 -6.40 13.55 10.58
N ILE A 140 -6.64 13.34 11.88
CA ILE A 140 -5.89 12.33 12.64
C ILE A 140 -6.16 10.90 12.13
N ASP A 141 -7.39 10.61 11.70
CA ASP A 141 -7.76 9.30 11.16
C ASP A 141 -7.13 9.09 9.77
N VAL A 142 -7.13 10.15 8.94
CA VAL A 142 -6.43 10.17 7.65
C VAL A 142 -4.92 9.94 7.81
N PHE A 143 -4.31 10.56 8.84
CA PHE A 143 -2.89 10.37 9.12
C PHE A 143 -2.57 8.96 9.62
N ILE A 144 -3.44 8.38 10.46
CA ILE A 144 -3.32 6.99 10.92
C ILE A 144 -3.38 6.03 9.72
N ASP A 145 -4.36 6.21 8.81
CA ASP A 145 -4.48 5.39 7.59
C ASP A 145 -3.21 5.52 6.73
N GLY A 146 -2.78 6.75 6.43
CA GLY A 146 -1.59 7.01 5.63
C GLY A 146 -0.31 6.42 6.23
N MET A 147 -0.12 6.53 7.55
CA MET A 147 1.03 5.95 8.24
C MET A 147 1.01 4.42 8.19
N ASN A 148 -0.11 3.78 8.52
CA ASN A 148 -0.23 2.32 8.50
C ASN A 148 0.06 1.76 7.10
N LEU A 149 -0.50 2.39 6.07
CA LEU A 149 -0.28 2.00 4.68
C LEU A 149 1.17 2.27 4.23
N GLY A 150 1.77 3.39 4.63
CA GLY A 150 3.16 3.73 4.33
C GLY A 150 4.15 2.71 4.91
N ARG A 151 3.88 2.22 6.13
CA ARG A 151 4.64 1.12 6.75
C ARG A 151 4.46 -0.18 5.98
N GLY A 152 3.22 -0.53 5.65
CA GLY A 152 2.93 -1.71 4.84
C GLY A 152 3.65 -1.68 3.49
N MET A 153 3.73 -0.52 2.83
CA MET A 153 4.48 -0.34 1.59
C MET A 153 5.98 -0.56 1.76
N THR A 154 6.58 -0.09 2.86
CA THR A 154 8.00 -0.39 3.15
C THR A 154 8.25 -1.89 3.24
N PHE A 155 7.43 -2.61 4.00
CA PHE A 155 7.58 -4.05 4.18
C PHE A 155 7.31 -4.83 2.89
N LYS A 156 6.33 -4.39 2.10
CA LYS A 156 6.04 -4.95 0.78
C LYS A 156 7.21 -4.76 -0.18
N ASN A 157 7.87 -3.60 -0.18
CA ASN A 157 9.07 -3.36 -0.99
C ASN A 157 10.26 -4.22 -0.54
N VAL A 158 10.39 -4.50 0.76
CA VAL A 158 11.38 -5.46 1.29
C VAL A 158 11.08 -6.86 0.78
N ALA A 159 9.85 -7.35 0.93
CA ALA A 159 9.43 -8.67 0.46
C ALA A 159 9.66 -8.84 -1.05
N ALA A 160 9.40 -7.78 -1.83
CA ALA A 160 9.65 -7.75 -3.27
C ALA A 160 11.15 -7.65 -3.63
N GLY A 161 12.04 -7.36 -2.67
CA GLY A 161 13.47 -7.16 -2.91
C GLY A 161 13.79 -5.85 -3.64
N LEU A 162 12.87 -4.85 -3.58
CA LEU A 162 13.03 -3.58 -4.27
C LEU A 162 13.96 -2.63 -3.49
N PRO A 163 14.80 -1.84 -4.18
CA PRO A 163 15.72 -0.89 -3.54
C PRO A 163 15.03 0.43 -3.15
N MET A 164 13.74 0.41 -2.84
CA MET A 164 12.93 1.59 -2.54
C MET A 164 12.46 1.59 -1.09
N GLY A 165 12.29 2.78 -0.53
CA GLY A 165 11.56 2.97 0.70
C GLY A 165 10.04 2.86 0.48
N GLY A 166 9.27 2.99 1.55
CA GLY A 166 7.81 2.94 1.48
C GLY A 166 7.16 4.21 2.00
N CYS A 167 6.10 4.59 1.34
CA CYS A 167 5.25 5.70 1.74
C CYS A 167 3.78 5.41 1.40
N LYS A 168 2.91 6.31 1.82
CA LYS A 168 1.54 6.42 1.32
C LYS A 168 1.18 7.88 1.22
N THR A 169 0.56 8.26 0.13
CA THR A 169 -0.01 9.59 -0.02
C THR A 169 -1.49 9.56 0.28
N THR A 170 -1.93 10.42 1.19
CA THR A 170 -3.36 10.68 1.44
C THR A 170 -3.70 12.08 0.96
N VAL A 171 -4.87 12.22 0.34
CA VAL A 171 -5.34 13.50 -0.19
C VAL A 171 -6.79 13.72 0.23
N GLN A 172 -7.02 14.71 1.08
CA GLN A 172 -8.38 15.15 1.39
C GLN A 172 -8.82 16.16 0.33
N MET A 173 -9.75 15.76 -0.52
CA MET A 173 -10.31 16.56 -1.59
C MET A 173 -11.63 15.97 -2.09
N LYS A 174 -12.42 16.76 -2.81
CA LYS A 174 -13.54 16.23 -3.60
C LYS A 174 -13.01 15.26 -4.67
N PRO A 175 -13.88 14.43 -5.28
CA PRO A 175 -13.46 13.60 -6.41
C PRO A 175 -12.68 14.42 -7.44
N VAL A 176 -11.56 13.88 -7.90
CA VAL A 176 -10.69 14.57 -8.87
C VAL A 176 -11.43 14.72 -10.20
N ASP A 177 -11.31 15.91 -10.78
CA ASP A 177 -11.70 16.17 -12.16
C ASP A 177 -10.43 16.05 -13.03
N LEU A 178 -10.36 15.02 -13.85
CA LEU A 178 -9.20 14.79 -14.73
C LEU A 178 -9.07 15.82 -15.86
N GLU A 179 -10.12 16.60 -16.15
CA GLU A 179 -10.09 17.72 -17.11
C GLU A 179 -9.56 19.01 -16.45
N ASP A 180 -9.63 19.11 -15.12
CA ASP A 180 -9.02 20.22 -14.37
C ASP A 180 -7.51 19.99 -14.20
N LEU A 181 -6.76 20.41 -15.22
CA LEU A 181 -5.29 20.29 -15.24
C LEU A 181 -4.58 21.04 -14.10
N ASP A 182 -5.21 22.02 -13.43
CA ASP A 182 -4.62 22.62 -12.22
C ASP A 182 -4.68 21.65 -11.03
N GLN A 183 -5.77 20.89 -10.86
CA GLN A 183 -5.86 19.85 -9.84
C GLN A 183 -4.84 18.74 -10.10
N VAL A 184 -4.83 18.20 -11.32
CA VAL A 184 -3.94 17.09 -11.68
C VAL A 184 -2.48 17.54 -11.61
N GLY A 185 -2.16 18.76 -12.09
CA GLY A 185 -0.83 19.33 -12.04
C GLY A 185 -0.33 19.55 -10.60
N PHE A 186 -1.22 19.97 -9.68
CA PHE A 186 -0.86 20.07 -8.27
C PHE A 186 -0.56 18.71 -7.65
N LEU A 187 -1.35 17.68 -7.94
CA LEU A 187 -1.10 16.31 -7.45
C LEU A 187 0.23 15.77 -7.98
N ALA A 188 0.52 16.01 -9.27
CA ALA A 188 1.80 15.61 -9.87
C ALA A 188 2.97 16.35 -9.20
N PHE A 189 2.89 17.68 -9.06
CA PHE A 189 3.89 18.50 -8.39
C PHE A 189 4.19 18.03 -6.96
N ALA A 190 3.15 17.87 -6.14
CA ALA A 190 3.32 17.45 -4.75
C ALA A 190 3.93 16.04 -4.65
N THR A 191 3.54 15.13 -5.55
CA THR A 191 4.09 13.77 -5.61
C THR A 191 5.58 13.79 -5.98
N ASP A 192 5.97 14.53 -7.00
CA ASP A 192 7.36 14.64 -7.44
C ASP A 192 8.27 15.28 -6.38
N ARG A 193 7.76 16.30 -5.70
CA ARG A 193 8.49 16.98 -4.60
C ARG A 193 8.78 16.04 -3.44
N THR A 194 7.96 15.03 -3.22
CA THR A 194 8.16 14.02 -2.18
C THR A 194 8.98 12.81 -2.65
N ARG A 195 9.42 12.82 -3.92
CA ARG A 195 10.16 11.71 -4.56
C ARG A 195 9.42 10.38 -4.48
N ASN A 196 8.11 10.44 -4.54
CA ASN A 196 7.26 9.27 -4.54
C ASN A 196 7.03 8.79 -5.98
N THR A 197 7.20 7.49 -6.20
CA THR A 197 6.65 6.81 -7.37
C THR A 197 5.28 6.32 -6.99
N ALA A 198 4.24 7.01 -7.47
CA ALA A 198 2.87 6.80 -7.06
C ALA A 198 2.05 6.03 -8.10
N GLY A 199 1.03 5.32 -7.64
CA GLY A 199 -0.04 4.81 -8.47
C GLY A 199 -1.40 5.19 -7.87
N PRO A 200 -2.45 5.36 -8.68
CA PRO A 200 -3.80 5.57 -8.18
C PRO A 200 -4.24 4.45 -7.25
N ASP A 201 -4.86 4.80 -6.13
CA ASP A 201 -5.43 3.90 -5.15
C ASP A 201 -6.89 4.34 -4.87
N MET A 202 -7.50 3.84 -3.80
CA MET A 202 -8.91 4.11 -3.48
C MET A 202 -9.25 5.60 -3.59
N GLY A 203 -10.36 5.88 -4.29
CA GLY A 203 -10.88 7.23 -4.50
C GLY A 203 -10.25 8.01 -5.65
N PHE A 204 -9.23 7.46 -6.31
CA PHE A 204 -8.70 7.99 -7.57
C PHE A 204 -8.94 7.03 -8.74
N PRO A 205 -9.35 7.52 -9.92
CA PRO A 205 -9.47 6.69 -11.11
C PRO A 205 -8.08 6.28 -11.63
N PRO A 206 -7.92 5.07 -12.18
CA PRO A 206 -6.62 4.62 -12.74
C PRO A 206 -6.08 5.55 -13.84
N GLU A 207 -6.96 6.22 -14.57
CA GLU A 207 -6.65 7.17 -15.64
C GLU A 207 -5.87 8.40 -15.15
N LEU A 208 -5.89 8.67 -13.85
CA LEU A 208 -5.06 9.74 -13.26
C LEU A 208 -3.57 9.55 -13.62
N ALA A 209 -3.08 8.31 -13.60
CA ALA A 209 -1.69 8.05 -13.97
C ALA A 209 -1.40 8.39 -15.44
N ASP A 210 -2.34 8.07 -16.34
CA ASP A 210 -2.21 8.40 -17.77
C ASP A 210 -2.14 9.92 -17.99
N VAL A 211 -3.06 10.68 -17.35
CA VAL A 211 -3.10 12.15 -17.48
C VAL A 211 -1.83 12.80 -16.91
N VAL A 212 -1.36 12.32 -15.74
CA VAL A 212 -0.10 12.84 -15.16
C VAL A 212 1.08 12.54 -16.08
N ASN A 213 1.19 11.33 -16.62
CA ASN A 213 2.30 10.93 -17.49
C ASN A 213 2.26 11.66 -18.86
N GLU A 214 1.08 12.01 -19.34
CA GLU A 214 0.93 12.76 -20.59
C GLU A 214 1.34 14.23 -20.47
N HIS A 215 1.02 14.87 -19.32
CA HIS A 215 1.12 16.32 -19.20
C HIS A 215 2.21 16.83 -18.24
N PHE A 216 2.58 16.06 -17.22
CA PHE A 216 3.35 16.61 -16.08
C PHE A 216 4.64 15.86 -15.74
N SER A 217 4.59 14.53 -15.53
CA SER A 217 5.68 13.77 -14.94
C SER A 217 5.52 12.27 -15.20
N LEU A 218 6.63 11.55 -15.34
CA LEU A 218 6.65 10.10 -15.54
C LEU A 218 6.75 9.30 -14.22
N HIS A 219 6.35 9.89 -13.10
CA HIS A 219 6.46 9.24 -11.79
C HIS A 219 5.19 8.52 -11.34
N PHE A 220 4.10 8.60 -12.13
CA PHE A 220 2.91 7.81 -11.89
C PHE A 220 2.95 6.51 -12.71
N VAL A 221 2.49 5.42 -12.08
CA VAL A 221 2.53 4.06 -12.63
C VAL A 221 1.17 3.38 -12.49
N GLY A 222 0.92 2.35 -13.29
CA GLY A 222 -0.30 1.54 -13.21
C GLY A 222 -1.51 2.17 -13.89
N GLY A 223 -1.29 3.10 -14.83
CA GLY A 223 -2.35 3.64 -15.70
C GLY A 223 -2.83 2.62 -16.74
N PRO A 224 -4.11 2.69 -17.18
CA PRO A 224 -4.64 1.81 -18.21
C PRO A 224 -3.87 1.82 -19.54
N LYS A 225 -3.27 2.96 -19.90
CA LYS A 225 -2.43 3.12 -21.12
C LYS A 225 -0.96 2.81 -20.86
N GLY A 226 -0.59 2.50 -19.61
CA GLY A 226 0.78 2.13 -19.25
C GLY A 226 1.22 0.83 -19.92
N PRO A 227 2.53 0.58 -20.08
CA PRO A 227 3.05 -0.57 -20.81
C PRO A 227 2.71 -1.92 -20.17
N LEU A 228 2.47 -1.94 -18.87
CA LEU A 228 2.14 -3.16 -18.12
C LEU A 228 0.64 -3.30 -17.86
N GLY A 229 -0.14 -2.26 -18.14
CA GLY A 229 -1.57 -2.24 -17.86
C GLY A 229 -1.92 -2.33 -16.38
N PRO A 230 -3.16 -2.71 -16.04
CA PRO A 230 -3.60 -2.79 -14.64
C PRO A 230 -2.84 -3.84 -13.84
N THR A 231 -2.49 -3.52 -12.60
CA THR A 231 -1.69 -4.36 -11.69
C THR A 231 -2.41 -5.63 -11.21
N GLY A 232 -3.69 -5.80 -11.52
CA GLY A 232 -4.48 -6.97 -11.09
C GLY A 232 -3.95 -8.29 -11.62
N THR A 233 -3.62 -8.36 -12.91
CA THR A 233 -3.09 -9.57 -13.54
C THR A 233 -1.74 -10.01 -12.96
N PRO A 234 -0.70 -9.17 -12.86
CA PRO A 234 0.54 -9.59 -12.21
C PRO A 234 0.34 -9.94 -10.74
N THR A 235 -0.57 -9.27 -10.02
CA THR A 235 -0.88 -9.61 -8.62
C THR A 235 -1.51 -11.00 -8.52
N ALA A 236 -2.49 -11.32 -9.36
CA ALA A 236 -3.09 -12.64 -9.41
C ALA A 236 -2.05 -13.73 -9.70
N HIS A 237 -1.15 -13.48 -10.67
CA HIS A 237 -0.09 -14.42 -11.01
C HIS A 237 0.87 -14.66 -9.83
N GLY A 238 1.32 -13.61 -9.15
CA GLY A 238 2.20 -13.73 -7.98
C GLY A 238 1.56 -14.50 -6.83
N VAL A 239 0.31 -14.20 -6.51
CA VAL A 239 -0.46 -14.89 -5.48
C VAL A 239 -0.68 -16.36 -5.84
N HIS A 240 -0.97 -16.67 -7.10
CA HIS A 240 -1.09 -18.04 -7.60
C HIS A 240 0.20 -18.82 -7.36
N MET A 241 1.35 -18.26 -7.73
CA MET A 241 2.65 -18.91 -7.51
C MET A 241 2.99 -19.09 -6.03
N ALA A 242 2.63 -18.12 -5.19
CA ALA A 242 2.76 -18.25 -3.73
C ALA A 242 1.85 -19.35 -3.16
N ALA A 243 0.60 -19.42 -3.62
CA ALA A 243 -0.36 -20.44 -3.17
C ALA A 243 0.12 -21.86 -3.49
N ARG A 244 0.75 -22.07 -4.66
CA ARG A 244 1.39 -23.35 -5.01
C ARG A 244 2.48 -23.73 -4.01
N GLN A 245 3.25 -22.77 -3.50
CA GLN A 245 4.26 -23.06 -2.47
C GLN A 245 3.64 -23.38 -1.11
N GLY A 246 2.54 -22.74 -0.75
CA GLY A 246 1.73 -23.12 0.42
C GLY A 246 1.20 -24.56 0.30
N VAL A 247 0.71 -24.93 -0.86
CA VAL A 247 0.24 -26.29 -1.17
C VAL A 247 1.40 -27.29 -1.10
N ARG A 248 2.54 -26.99 -1.70
CA ARG A 248 3.77 -27.80 -1.59
C ARG A 248 4.20 -28.02 -0.14
N PHE A 249 4.14 -26.96 0.66
CA PHE A 249 4.56 -27.00 2.06
C PHE A 249 3.65 -27.95 2.89
N LEU A 250 2.34 -27.94 2.63
CA LEU A 250 1.36 -28.74 3.36
C LEU A 250 1.24 -30.18 2.84
N TRP A 251 1.31 -30.37 1.53
CA TRP A 251 0.99 -31.66 0.90
C TRP A 251 2.12 -32.26 0.04
N GLY A 252 3.29 -31.61 -0.01
CA GLY A 252 4.46 -32.13 -0.72
C GLY A 252 4.45 -31.97 -2.24
N SER A 253 3.41 -31.39 -2.82
CA SER A 253 3.27 -31.13 -4.26
C SER A 253 2.72 -29.73 -4.48
N GLU A 254 3.17 -29.06 -5.54
CA GLU A 254 2.68 -27.72 -5.92
C GLU A 254 1.30 -27.76 -6.64
N SER A 255 0.79 -28.95 -6.95
CA SER A 255 -0.42 -29.11 -7.76
C SER A 255 -1.68 -28.71 -6.99
N LEU A 256 -2.48 -27.85 -7.60
CA LEU A 256 -3.81 -27.47 -7.14
C LEU A 256 -4.91 -28.41 -7.66
N ALA A 257 -4.57 -29.38 -8.51
CA ALA A 257 -5.52 -30.32 -9.10
C ALA A 257 -6.31 -31.05 -8.00
N GLY A 258 -7.64 -31.03 -8.13
CA GLY A 258 -8.57 -31.65 -7.19
C GLY A 258 -8.74 -30.94 -5.86
N LYS A 259 -8.00 -29.86 -5.58
CA LYS A 259 -8.20 -29.03 -4.38
C LYS A 259 -9.48 -28.23 -4.48
N THR A 260 -10.17 -28.06 -3.35
CA THR A 260 -11.31 -27.15 -3.24
C THR A 260 -10.83 -25.82 -2.69
N ILE A 261 -11.02 -24.75 -3.46
CA ILE A 261 -10.54 -23.41 -3.14
C ILE A 261 -11.73 -22.47 -3.01
N ALA A 262 -11.90 -21.86 -1.84
CA ALA A 262 -12.87 -20.81 -1.59
C ALA A 262 -12.24 -19.44 -1.97
N VAL A 263 -12.77 -18.78 -3.00
CA VAL A 263 -12.30 -17.46 -3.46
C VAL A 263 -13.29 -16.39 -3.05
N GLN A 264 -12.87 -15.45 -2.22
CA GLN A 264 -13.67 -14.33 -1.79
C GLN A 264 -13.35 -13.09 -2.64
N GLY A 265 -14.28 -12.73 -3.50
CA GLY A 265 -14.14 -11.60 -4.45
C GLY A 265 -13.63 -12.04 -5.82
N LEU A 266 -14.30 -11.53 -6.85
CA LEU A 266 -14.03 -11.78 -8.28
C LEU A 266 -13.70 -10.49 -9.03
N GLY A 267 -13.10 -9.53 -8.34
CA GLY A 267 -12.64 -8.28 -8.93
C GLY A 267 -11.36 -8.43 -9.77
N ALA A 268 -10.61 -7.32 -9.93
CA ALA A 268 -9.42 -7.23 -10.80
C ALA A 268 -8.30 -8.24 -10.46
N VAL A 269 -8.21 -8.70 -9.21
CA VAL A 269 -7.26 -9.74 -8.78
C VAL A 269 -7.95 -11.10 -8.69
N GLY A 270 -9.15 -11.16 -8.11
CA GLY A 270 -9.82 -12.42 -7.81
C GLY A 270 -10.23 -13.21 -9.04
N SER A 271 -10.75 -12.56 -10.10
CA SER A 271 -11.15 -13.25 -11.34
C SER A 271 -9.98 -13.93 -12.04
N PRO A 272 -8.86 -13.24 -12.36
CA PRO A 272 -7.73 -13.90 -13.00
C PRO A 272 -7.08 -14.96 -12.09
N LEU A 273 -7.07 -14.76 -10.76
CA LEU A 273 -6.57 -15.75 -9.80
C LEU A 273 -7.44 -17.01 -9.78
N ALA A 274 -8.75 -16.86 -9.72
CA ALA A 274 -9.71 -17.97 -9.78
C ALA A 274 -9.61 -18.73 -11.10
N SER A 275 -9.44 -18.02 -12.22
CA SER A 275 -9.21 -18.62 -13.55
C SER A 275 -7.92 -19.46 -13.57
N ALA A 276 -6.84 -18.98 -12.97
CA ALA A 276 -5.59 -19.73 -12.87
C ALA A 276 -5.74 -21.01 -12.04
N TYR A 277 -6.49 -20.96 -10.93
CA TYR A 277 -6.79 -22.14 -10.13
C TYR A 277 -7.61 -23.19 -10.93
N LEU A 278 -8.63 -22.74 -11.67
CA LEU A 278 -9.40 -23.64 -12.55
C LEU A 278 -8.55 -24.29 -13.64
N ALA A 279 -7.65 -23.53 -14.24
CA ALA A 279 -6.74 -24.03 -15.28
C ALA A 279 -5.82 -25.16 -14.77
N GLU A 280 -5.51 -25.18 -13.46
CA GLU A 280 -4.78 -26.28 -12.80
C GLU A 280 -5.68 -27.43 -12.31
N GLY A 281 -6.98 -27.39 -12.57
CA GLY A 281 -7.91 -28.46 -12.20
C GLY A 281 -8.44 -28.39 -10.78
N ALA A 282 -8.39 -27.21 -10.13
CA ALA A 282 -9.05 -26.98 -8.85
C ALA A 282 -10.58 -26.93 -8.99
N ARG A 283 -11.27 -27.18 -7.87
CA ARG A 283 -12.71 -26.92 -7.70
C ARG A 283 -12.90 -25.62 -6.95
N LEU A 284 -13.76 -24.74 -7.43
CA LEU A 284 -13.95 -23.44 -6.81
C LEU A 284 -15.28 -23.32 -6.08
N ILE A 285 -15.22 -22.60 -4.96
CA ILE A 285 -16.38 -22.02 -4.29
C ILE A 285 -16.13 -20.51 -4.28
N VAL A 286 -17.01 -19.74 -4.93
CA VAL A 286 -16.76 -18.30 -5.15
C VAL A 286 -17.87 -17.45 -4.57
N CYS A 287 -17.54 -16.24 -4.15
CA CYS A 287 -18.51 -15.21 -3.83
C CYS A 287 -18.04 -13.83 -4.29
N ASP A 288 -18.99 -12.96 -4.56
CA ASP A 288 -18.78 -11.53 -4.76
C ASP A 288 -20.04 -10.80 -4.29
N ARG A 289 -19.93 -9.48 -4.04
CA ARG A 289 -21.09 -8.61 -3.74
C ARG A 289 -21.85 -8.23 -5.00
N ASP A 290 -21.15 -8.17 -6.14
CA ASP A 290 -21.72 -7.81 -7.44
C ASP A 290 -22.14 -9.07 -8.22
N ALA A 291 -23.45 -9.27 -8.33
CA ALA A 291 -24.03 -10.41 -9.06
C ALA A 291 -23.62 -10.44 -10.54
N ALA A 292 -23.45 -9.28 -11.18
CA ALA A 292 -23.02 -9.21 -12.57
C ALA A 292 -21.58 -9.69 -12.77
N THR A 293 -20.70 -9.46 -11.78
CA THR A 293 -19.34 -9.99 -11.76
C THR A 293 -19.34 -11.52 -11.63
N ILE A 294 -20.19 -12.06 -10.75
CA ILE A 294 -20.37 -13.51 -10.60
C ILE A 294 -20.85 -14.12 -11.92
N GLU A 295 -21.88 -13.54 -12.54
CA GLU A 295 -22.44 -14.03 -13.79
C GLU A 295 -21.42 -14.04 -14.91
N ARG A 296 -20.65 -12.96 -15.07
CA ARG A 296 -19.56 -12.90 -16.07
C ARG A 296 -18.54 -14.00 -15.85
N PHE A 297 -18.11 -14.20 -14.59
CA PHE A 297 -17.12 -15.22 -14.26
C PHE A 297 -17.62 -16.62 -14.54
N VAL A 298 -18.83 -16.98 -14.09
CA VAL A 298 -19.43 -18.31 -14.30
C VAL A 298 -19.67 -18.57 -15.79
N THR A 299 -20.14 -17.55 -16.54
CA THR A 299 -20.36 -17.66 -17.99
C THR A 299 -19.05 -17.89 -18.74
N ALA A 300 -17.97 -17.21 -18.35
CA ALA A 300 -16.65 -17.41 -18.96
C ALA A 300 -16.04 -18.79 -18.67
N HIS A 301 -16.50 -19.47 -17.62
CA HIS A 301 -15.98 -20.79 -17.17
C HIS A 301 -17.05 -21.88 -17.20
N GLN A 302 -17.94 -21.86 -18.20
CA GLN A 302 -18.97 -22.89 -18.36
C GLN A 302 -18.35 -24.29 -18.43
N GLY A 303 -18.92 -25.23 -17.64
CA GLY A 303 -18.42 -26.60 -17.55
C GLY A 303 -17.31 -26.81 -16.51
N ALA A 304 -16.75 -25.75 -15.92
CA ALA A 304 -15.84 -25.87 -14.80
C ALA A 304 -16.58 -26.15 -13.46
N LEU A 305 -15.87 -26.71 -12.50
CA LEU A 305 -16.41 -27.02 -11.16
C LEU A 305 -16.44 -25.75 -10.30
N VAL A 306 -17.43 -24.88 -10.52
CA VAL A 306 -17.63 -23.63 -9.78
C VAL A 306 -18.96 -23.68 -9.04
N ARG A 307 -18.91 -23.50 -7.73
CA ARG A 307 -20.08 -23.30 -6.86
C ARG A 307 -20.11 -21.84 -6.39
N VAL A 308 -21.24 -21.19 -6.51
CA VAL A 308 -21.46 -19.82 -6.01
C VAL A 308 -22.12 -19.88 -4.63
N VAL A 309 -21.68 -19.04 -3.72
CA VAL A 309 -22.24 -18.85 -2.37
C VAL A 309 -22.37 -17.37 -2.05
N SER A 310 -23.10 -17.03 -0.98
CA SER A 310 -23.13 -15.66 -0.50
C SER A 310 -21.81 -15.24 0.17
N PRO A 311 -21.47 -13.93 0.21
CA PRO A 311 -20.30 -13.45 0.94
C PRO A 311 -20.30 -13.80 2.43
N ASP A 312 -21.46 -13.92 3.06
CA ASP A 312 -21.60 -14.25 4.47
C ASP A 312 -21.33 -15.74 4.76
N GLU A 313 -21.47 -16.62 3.76
CA GLU A 313 -21.25 -18.06 3.91
C GLU A 313 -19.80 -18.47 3.72
N ILE A 314 -18.98 -17.68 2.98
CA ILE A 314 -17.66 -18.12 2.47
C ILE A 314 -16.69 -18.56 3.58
N LEU A 315 -16.72 -17.91 4.75
CA LEU A 315 -15.83 -18.25 5.87
C LEU A 315 -16.28 -19.51 6.63
N GLY A 316 -17.56 -19.88 6.53
CA GLY A 316 -18.13 -21.09 7.16
C GLY A 316 -17.99 -22.35 6.33
N ILE A 317 -17.45 -22.28 5.12
CA ILE A 317 -17.38 -23.39 4.18
C ILE A 317 -16.22 -24.33 4.51
N GLU A 318 -16.43 -25.62 4.21
CA GLU A 318 -15.34 -26.60 4.21
C GLU A 318 -14.64 -26.61 2.84
N ALA A 319 -13.37 -26.17 2.85
CA ALA A 319 -12.48 -26.23 1.69
C ALA A 319 -11.02 -26.36 2.16
N GLU A 320 -10.14 -26.84 1.29
CA GLU A 320 -8.72 -26.93 1.65
C GLU A 320 -8.06 -25.55 1.72
N ILE A 321 -8.47 -24.61 0.85
CA ILE A 321 -7.82 -23.31 0.70
C ILE A 321 -8.88 -22.20 0.75
N LEU A 322 -8.61 -21.14 1.51
CA LEU A 322 -9.28 -19.85 1.41
C LEU A 322 -8.36 -18.87 0.68
N SER A 323 -8.87 -18.27 -0.38
CA SER A 323 -8.16 -17.24 -1.16
C SER A 323 -8.91 -15.91 -1.11
N PRO A 324 -8.64 -15.06 -0.10
CA PRO A 324 -9.25 -13.75 0.00
C PRO A 324 -8.74 -12.83 -1.13
N ALA A 325 -9.64 -12.22 -1.91
CA ALA A 325 -9.32 -11.29 -2.99
C ALA A 325 -10.27 -10.08 -3.04
N ALA A 326 -10.94 -9.79 -1.91
CA ALA A 326 -11.84 -8.66 -1.72
C ALA A 326 -11.34 -7.72 -0.60
N GLY A 327 -12.23 -7.24 0.26
CA GLY A 327 -11.88 -6.39 1.39
C GLY A 327 -11.08 -7.10 2.48
N GLY A 328 -10.29 -6.33 3.24
CA GLY A 328 -9.56 -6.80 4.40
C GLY A 328 -10.42 -6.95 5.67
N GLY A 329 -9.76 -7.31 6.79
CA GLY A 329 -10.39 -7.40 8.12
C GLY A 329 -11.40 -8.54 8.27
N ILE A 330 -11.27 -9.57 7.46
CA ILE A 330 -12.22 -10.71 7.45
C ILE A 330 -11.91 -11.78 8.49
N LEU A 331 -10.66 -11.88 8.92
CA LEU A 331 -10.23 -12.84 9.95
C LEU A 331 -10.13 -12.12 11.29
N THR A 332 -10.88 -12.61 12.26
CA THR A 332 -11.01 -12.04 13.60
C THR A 332 -10.79 -13.11 14.66
N GLU A 333 -10.50 -12.71 15.89
CA GLU A 333 -10.37 -13.62 17.03
C GLU A 333 -11.64 -14.48 17.19
N GLU A 334 -12.83 -13.93 16.93
CA GLU A 334 -14.11 -14.64 17.09
C GLU A 334 -14.35 -15.69 16.00
N ASN A 335 -13.92 -15.44 14.75
CA ASN A 335 -14.21 -16.35 13.64
C ASN A 335 -13.10 -17.37 13.34
N ILE A 336 -11.85 -17.09 13.68
CA ILE A 336 -10.73 -18.02 13.49
C ILE A 336 -11.03 -19.42 14.08
N PRO A 337 -11.63 -19.57 15.28
CA PRO A 337 -11.95 -20.88 15.85
C PRO A 337 -12.92 -21.71 15.01
N THR A 338 -13.72 -21.10 14.13
CA THR A 338 -14.76 -21.78 13.32
C THR A 338 -14.29 -22.13 11.90
N LEU A 339 -13.13 -21.63 11.47
CA LEU A 339 -12.61 -21.86 10.12
C LEU A 339 -12.27 -23.32 9.85
N ARG A 340 -12.53 -23.77 8.60
CA ARG A 340 -12.32 -25.16 8.16
C ARG A 340 -11.36 -25.26 6.97
N PHE A 341 -10.40 -24.37 6.92
CA PHE A 341 -9.35 -24.33 5.89
C PHE A 341 -8.04 -24.92 6.41
N LYS A 342 -7.13 -25.29 5.50
CA LYS A 342 -5.76 -25.69 5.83
C LYS A 342 -4.73 -24.66 5.38
N LEU A 343 -5.08 -23.85 4.37
CA LEU A 343 -4.26 -22.77 3.83
C LEU A 343 -5.12 -21.53 3.66
N ILE A 344 -4.63 -20.39 4.08
CA ILE A 344 -5.19 -19.08 3.74
C ILE A 344 -4.14 -18.28 3.01
N MET A 345 -4.36 -18.00 1.72
CA MET A 345 -3.46 -17.23 0.88
C MET A 345 -4.20 -16.64 -0.31
N GLY A 346 -4.22 -15.31 -0.43
CA GLY A 346 -4.98 -14.60 -1.45
C GLY A 346 -4.41 -13.22 -1.76
N GLY A 347 -5.12 -12.47 -2.61
CA GLY A 347 -4.68 -11.16 -3.10
C GLY A 347 -5.11 -9.96 -2.25
N ALA A 348 -6.00 -10.15 -1.27
CA ALA A 348 -6.48 -9.08 -0.39
C ALA A 348 -5.35 -8.54 0.50
N ASN A 349 -5.46 -7.26 0.87
CA ASN A 349 -4.60 -6.64 1.87
C ASN A 349 -5.29 -6.64 3.24
N ASN A 350 -4.49 -6.63 4.31
CA ASN A 350 -4.96 -6.52 5.70
C ASN A 350 -6.05 -7.56 6.04
N VAL A 351 -5.82 -8.81 5.68
CA VAL A 351 -6.79 -9.91 5.84
C VAL A 351 -7.15 -10.14 7.31
N LEU A 352 -6.16 -10.03 8.20
CA LEU A 352 -6.37 -10.02 9.64
C LEU A 352 -7.00 -8.71 10.10
N ARG A 353 -8.01 -8.77 10.98
CA ARG A 353 -8.58 -7.57 11.61
C ARG A 353 -7.75 -7.21 12.84
N ALA A 354 -6.70 -6.45 12.60
CA ALA A 354 -5.76 -6.03 13.62
C ALA A 354 -5.46 -4.52 13.50
N SER A 355 -5.17 -3.88 14.60
CA SER A 355 -4.78 -2.46 14.69
C SER A 355 -3.27 -2.29 14.90
N SER A 356 -2.54 -3.38 15.12
CA SER A 356 -1.10 -3.38 15.35
C SER A 356 -0.44 -4.65 14.83
N GLN A 357 0.89 -4.61 14.69
CA GLN A 357 1.69 -5.76 14.32
C GLN A 357 1.57 -6.89 15.34
N GLU A 358 1.54 -6.54 16.62
CA GLU A 358 1.44 -7.50 17.71
C GLU A 358 0.11 -8.26 17.64
N GLU A 359 -0.97 -7.57 17.30
CA GLU A 359 -2.27 -8.21 17.08
C GLU A 359 -2.26 -9.12 15.83
N GLU A 360 -1.63 -8.70 14.74
CA GLU A 360 -1.49 -9.55 13.55
C GLU A 360 -0.69 -10.82 13.84
N ILE A 361 0.41 -10.72 14.61
CA ILE A 361 1.20 -11.88 15.03
C ILE A 361 0.36 -12.79 15.93
N THR A 362 -0.43 -12.22 16.84
CA THR A 362 -1.32 -12.97 17.74
C THR A 362 -2.40 -13.72 16.95
N LEU A 363 -3.09 -13.07 16.03
CA LEU A 363 -4.11 -13.73 15.19
C LEU A 363 -3.49 -14.79 14.28
N ALA A 364 -2.28 -14.57 13.76
CA ALA A 364 -1.56 -15.58 12.99
C ALA A 364 -1.16 -16.80 13.86
N ALA A 365 -0.83 -16.59 15.13
CA ALA A 365 -0.60 -17.69 16.07
C ALA A 365 -1.87 -18.50 16.35
N LEU A 366 -3.02 -17.85 16.52
CA LEU A 366 -4.32 -18.54 16.65
C LEU A 366 -4.66 -19.39 15.42
N LEU A 367 -4.37 -18.91 14.21
CA LEU A 367 -4.51 -19.71 12.98
C LEU A 367 -3.59 -20.94 12.99
N ALA A 368 -2.34 -20.76 13.39
CA ALA A 368 -1.36 -21.86 13.48
C ALA A 368 -1.76 -22.93 14.51
N GLU A 369 -2.30 -22.54 15.68
CA GLU A 369 -2.84 -23.46 16.69
C GLU A 369 -4.01 -24.29 16.14
N ARG A 370 -4.77 -23.76 15.19
CA ARG A 370 -5.83 -24.47 14.47
C ARG A 370 -5.30 -25.36 13.33
N GLY A 371 -3.99 -25.39 13.11
CA GLY A 371 -3.37 -26.11 12.00
C GLY A 371 -3.66 -25.47 10.64
N ILE A 372 -3.92 -24.15 10.60
CA ILE A 372 -4.15 -23.38 9.40
C ILE A 372 -2.85 -22.64 9.04
N LEU A 373 -2.30 -22.93 7.89
CA LEU A 373 -1.14 -22.22 7.37
C LEU A 373 -1.58 -20.83 6.86
N TYR A 374 -1.02 -19.80 7.46
CA TYR A 374 -1.21 -18.41 7.06
C TYR A 374 0.13 -17.68 6.97
N GLN A 375 0.32 -16.95 5.91
CA GLN A 375 1.42 -16.00 5.72
C GLN A 375 0.82 -14.62 5.51
N ILE A 376 1.37 -13.61 6.19
CA ILE A 376 0.89 -12.23 6.06
C ILE A 376 0.83 -11.80 4.59
N ASP A 377 -0.24 -11.15 4.21
CA ASP A 377 -0.57 -10.85 2.81
C ASP A 377 0.48 -10.01 2.09
N TRP A 378 1.03 -8.99 2.75
CA TRP A 378 2.04 -8.12 2.16
C TRP A 378 3.36 -8.84 1.82
N TRP A 379 3.57 -10.10 2.28
CA TRP A 379 4.74 -10.90 1.91
C TRP A 379 4.61 -11.58 0.55
N HIS A 380 3.39 -11.87 0.11
CA HIS A 380 3.16 -12.61 -1.14
C HIS A 380 2.33 -11.85 -2.19
N ASN A 381 1.58 -10.80 -1.84
CA ASN A 381 0.83 -9.99 -2.81
C ASN A 381 1.66 -8.82 -3.36
N ILE A 382 2.96 -9.06 -3.57
CA ILE A 382 3.99 -8.06 -3.90
C ILE A 382 4.04 -7.67 -5.39
N ALA A 383 3.32 -8.37 -6.24
CA ALA A 383 3.46 -8.19 -7.68
C ALA A 383 3.04 -6.79 -8.17
N GLY A 384 2.06 -6.16 -7.51
CA GLY A 384 1.66 -4.79 -7.84
C GLY A 384 2.80 -3.77 -7.64
N VAL A 385 3.58 -3.89 -6.56
CA VAL A 385 4.74 -3.01 -6.35
C VAL A 385 5.89 -3.36 -7.28
N MET A 386 6.06 -4.63 -7.66
CA MET A 386 7.04 -5.04 -8.67
C MET A 386 6.69 -4.47 -10.05
N ALA A 387 5.41 -4.49 -10.44
CA ALA A 387 4.92 -3.89 -11.67
C ALA A 387 5.17 -2.37 -11.69
N GLY A 388 4.79 -1.66 -10.64
CA GLY A 388 5.04 -0.22 -10.54
C GLY A 388 6.54 0.12 -10.60
N TYR A 389 7.39 -0.66 -9.96
CA TYR A 389 8.84 -0.46 -10.03
C TYR A 389 9.40 -0.71 -11.43
N GLU A 390 8.99 -1.80 -12.10
CA GLU A 390 9.42 -2.13 -13.46
C GLU A 390 8.99 -1.04 -14.45
N GLU A 391 7.74 -0.58 -14.35
CA GLU A 391 7.22 0.51 -15.17
C GLU A 391 7.98 1.81 -14.92
N TYR A 392 8.24 2.16 -13.66
CA TYR A 392 9.01 3.34 -13.33
C TYR A 392 10.44 3.33 -13.90
N VAL A 393 11.12 2.17 -13.82
CA VAL A 393 12.52 2.04 -14.25
C VAL A 393 12.65 1.93 -15.75
N LEU A 394 11.80 1.11 -16.39
CA LEU A 394 11.91 0.78 -17.81
C LEU A 394 11.00 1.62 -18.71
N GLN A 395 10.03 2.33 -18.12
CA GLN A 395 9.11 3.17 -18.86
C GLN A 395 8.45 2.37 -20.01
N ARG A 396 8.54 2.86 -21.23
CA ARG A 396 7.98 2.20 -22.44
C ARG A 396 8.63 0.86 -22.80
N GLU A 397 9.78 0.54 -22.22
CA GLU A 397 10.49 -0.74 -22.43
C GLU A 397 10.03 -1.83 -21.44
N ALA A 398 9.14 -1.49 -20.50
CA ALA A 398 8.56 -2.48 -19.61
C ALA A 398 7.74 -3.50 -20.40
N ASP A 399 7.92 -4.78 -20.07
CA ASP A 399 7.34 -5.93 -20.78
C ASP A 399 6.59 -6.83 -19.79
N LEU A 400 5.33 -7.10 -20.07
CA LEU A 400 4.45 -7.84 -19.16
C LEU A 400 4.90 -9.30 -18.98
N ASP A 401 5.33 -9.98 -20.03
CA ASP A 401 5.73 -11.39 -19.95
C ASP A 401 6.99 -11.54 -19.10
N ARG A 402 7.97 -10.66 -19.28
CA ARG A 402 9.15 -10.57 -18.43
C ARG A 402 8.83 -10.27 -16.99
N LEU A 403 7.88 -9.35 -16.75
CA LEU A 403 7.41 -9.05 -15.41
C LEU A 403 6.77 -10.28 -14.77
N LEU A 404 5.88 -10.98 -15.46
CA LEU A 404 5.22 -12.17 -14.94
C LEU A 404 6.22 -13.26 -14.57
N GLU A 405 7.27 -13.48 -15.38
CA GLU A 405 8.34 -14.41 -15.02
C GLU A 405 9.06 -14.01 -13.73
N LYS A 406 9.45 -12.73 -13.60
CA LYS A 406 10.10 -12.19 -12.39
C LYS A 406 9.20 -12.30 -11.15
N VAL A 407 7.94 -11.93 -11.30
CA VAL A 407 6.92 -11.97 -10.24
C VAL A 407 6.70 -13.42 -9.79
N GLY A 408 6.48 -14.32 -10.76
CA GLY A 408 6.25 -15.74 -10.45
C GLY A 408 7.39 -16.34 -9.65
N ARG A 409 8.63 -16.12 -10.10
CA ARG A 409 9.85 -16.58 -9.40
C ARG A 409 9.95 -15.95 -8.01
N ARG A 410 9.86 -14.63 -7.91
CA ARG A 410 10.01 -13.93 -6.63
C ARG A 410 8.96 -14.35 -5.59
N CYS A 411 7.68 -14.42 -5.98
CA CYS A 411 6.61 -14.83 -5.07
C CYS A 411 6.74 -16.29 -4.64
N ALA A 412 7.15 -17.18 -5.55
CA ALA A 412 7.38 -18.58 -5.20
C ALA A 412 8.57 -18.72 -4.24
N ASP A 413 9.75 -18.18 -4.59
CA ASP A 413 10.96 -18.33 -3.82
C ASP A 413 10.83 -17.72 -2.43
N SER A 414 10.32 -16.46 -2.34
CA SER A 414 10.16 -15.77 -1.05
C SER A 414 9.15 -16.46 -0.15
N THR A 415 8.05 -16.99 -0.71
CA THR A 415 7.07 -17.73 0.07
C THR A 415 7.66 -19.05 0.57
N TRP A 416 8.30 -19.83 -0.31
CA TRP A 416 8.93 -21.10 0.07
C TRP A 416 9.97 -20.93 1.17
N GLU A 417 10.85 -19.95 1.00
CA GLU A 417 11.86 -19.59 2.00
C GLU A 417 11.21 -19.21 3.34
N ASN A 418 10.26 -18.28 3.32
CA ASN A 418 9.60 -17.81 4.55
C ASN A 418 8.92 -18.95 5.32
N LEU A 419 8.21 -19.83 4.62
CA LEU A 419 7.52 -20.98 5.26
C LEU A 419 8.51 -21.96 5.89
N ASN A 420 9.60 -22.28 5.20
CA ASN A 420 10.57 -23.27 5.72
C ASN A 420 11.41 -22.72 6.87
N GLU A 421 11.84 -21.45 6.78
CA GLU A 421 12.61 -20.82 7.85
C GLU A 421 11.74 -20.59 9.09
N ALA A 422 10.46 -20.16 8.91
CA ALA A 422 9.52 -20.04 10.03
C ALA A 422 9.35 -21.37 10.76
N ARG A 423 9.23 -22.48 10.02
CA ARG A 423 9.16 -23.83 10.61
C ARG A 423 10.44 -24.20 11.36
N ARG A 424 11.63 -23.86 10.82
CA ARG A 424 12.91 -24.09 11.50
C ARG A 424 13.04 -23.28 12.78
N GLU A 425 12.58 -22.03 12.76
CA GLU A 425 12.62 -21.10 13.89
C GLU A 425 11.49 -21.39 14.91
N GLN A 426 10.55 -22.27 14.59
CA GLN A 426 9.38 -22.61 15.40
C GLN A 426 8.48 -21.39 15.70
N ILE A 427 8.34 -20.48 14.72
CA ILE A 427 7.47 -19.31 14.75
C ILE A 427 6.50 -19.35 13.58
N THR A 428 5.52 -18.44 13.58
CA THR A 428 4.60 -18.33 12.44
C THR A 428 5.29 -17.67 11.22
N PRO A 429 4.83 -17.99 9.99
CA PRO A 429 5.34 -17.29 8.79
C PRO A 429 5.11 -15.78 8.84
N THR A 430 4.04 -15.32 9.51
CA THR A 430 3.75 -13.90 9.74
C THR A 430 4.80 -13.25 10.64
N GLU A 431 5.09 -13.86 11.78
CA GLU A 431 6.12 -13.34 12.70
C GLU A 431 7.50 -13.29 12.03
N ARG A 432 7.87 -14.34 11.29
CA ARG A 432 9.13 -14.33 10.54
C ARG A 432 9.18 -13.22 9.50
N ALA A 433 8.10 -13.02 8.74
CA ALA A 433 8.03 -11.96 7.75
C ALA A 433 8.30 -10.57 8.38
N TYR A 434 7.71 -10.29 9.55
CA TYR A 434 7.99 -9.07 10.30
C TYR A 434 9.43 -8.98 10.76
N ARG A 435 10.00 -10.03 11.34
CA ARG A 435 11.41 -10.04 11.78
C ARG A 435 12.38 -9.76 10.64
N VAL A 436 12.14 -10.35 9.47
CA VAL A 436 12.97 -10.11 8.28
C VAL A 436 12.83 -8.67 7.78
N ALA A 437 11.59 -8.18 7.68
CA ALA A 437 11.34 -6.82 7.21
C ALA A 437 11.94 -5.76 8.16
N GLU A 438 11.76 -5.92 9.46
CA GLU A 438 12.30 -5.01 10.48
C GLU A 438 13.84 -5.01 10.49
N ARG A 439 14.46 -6.18 10.41
CA ARG A 439 15.92 -6.28 10.31
C ARG A 439 16.45 -5.57 9.07
N GLU A 440 15.79 -5.72 7.93
CA GLU A 440 16.18 -5.07 6.68
C GLU A 440 15.99 -3.54 6.73
N VAL A 441 14.97 -3.05 7.44
CA VAL A 441 14.63 -1.61 7.51
C VAL A 441 15.39 -0.90 8.61
N TYR A 442 15.47 -1.51 9.78
CA TYR A 442 16.02 -0.85 10.99
C TYR A 442 17.43 -1.31 11.36
N GLY A 443 17.94 -2.37 10.73
CA GLY A 443 19.16 -3.03 11.12
C GLY A 443 18.92 -4.07 12.23
N GLU A 444 19.97 -4.77 12.65
CA GLU A 444 19.88 -5.67 13.79
C GLU A 444 19.57 -4.84 15.05
N GLN A 445 18.40 -5.07 15.62
CA GLN A 445 18.11 -4.61 16.97
C GLN A 445 18.75 -5.61 17.93
N GLU A 446 19.60 -5.13 18.82
CA GLU A 446 19.88 -5.91 20.03
C GLU A 446 18.53 -6.18 20.71
N PRO A 447 18.27 -7.45 21.14
CA PRO A 447 17.03 -7.74 21.84
C PRO A 447 16.94 -6.81 23.05
N THR A 448 15.90 -6.01 23.10
CA THR A 448 15.55 -5.23 24.29
C THR A 448 15.39 -6.23 25.43
N ARG A 449 16.36 -6.18 26.36
CA ARG A 449 16.36 -6.97 27.60
C ARG A 449 15.22 -6.56 28.51
#